data_636f48855e4227ad7947a559db43da5e
#
_entry.id   636f48855e4227ad7947a559db43da5e
#
_cell.length_a   1.000
_cell.length_b   1.000
_cell.length_c   1.000
_cell.angle_alpha   90.00
_cell.angle_beta   90.00
_cell.angle_gamma   90.00
#
_symmetry.space_group_name_H-M   'P 1'
#
loop_
_entity.id
_entity.type
_entity.pdbx_description
1 polymer ?
#
loop_
_entity_poly.entity_id
_entity_poly.type
_entity_poly.pdbx_seq_one_letter_code
_entity_poly.pdbx_strand_id
1 'polypeptide(L)'
;AYGGRGEQRAPIGRIRLSDQSSMSACQYRLDNLAKPIHSLGYLERIAVQLAGVMHCERPPLDTQAALLLITEKKDLPIDLTRILNALTDARRIPVHILTSHDREDACAAAYHLARTHPLLILGAYEQEDRTPITAALHGAAAGGSLILPGDAQTDDIAHKTEVNSPALTPYILHVLPNMLTIDTELTAGIAGLFGINIVRAALHVVNDMKTFTETGVAVAIDG
;
A
#
# COMPACT_ATOMS: atom_id res chain seq x y z
N ALA A 1 -41.82 -17.77 6.79
CA ALA A 1 -40.52 -18.45 6.90
C ALA A 1 -39.63 -17.95 5.76
N TYR A 2 -38.80 -16.95 6.01
CA TYR A 2 -37.77 -16.53 5.07
C TYR A 2 -36.45 -17.14 5.55
N GLY A 3 -36.01 -18.20 4.89
CA GLY A 3 -34.71 -18.79 5.07
C GLY A 3 -33.65 -17.87 4.48
N GLY A 4 -32.87 -17.19 5.34
CA GLY A 4 -31.65 -16.51 4.93
C GLY A 4 -30.67 -17.55 4.42
N ARG A 5 -30.35 -17.51 3.13
CA ARG A 5 -29.19 -18.22 2.58
C ARG A 5 -27.96 -17.54 3.15
N GLY A 6 -27.28 -18.20 4.06
CA GLY A 6 -25.94 -17.79 4.43
C GLY A 6 -25.08 -17.84 3.17
N GLU A 7 -24.68 -16.69 2.67
CA GLU A 7 -23.60 -16.60 1.69
C GLU A 7 -22.37 -17.23 2.33
N GLN A 8 -22.00 -18.40 1.86
CA GLN A 8 -20.71 -19.01 2.21
C GLN A 8 -19.64 -18.06 1.67
N ARG A 9 -19.07 -17.23 2.56
CA ARG A 9 -17.92 -16.40 2.22
C ARG A 9 -16.80 -17.32 1.76
N ALA A 10 -16.33 -17.11 0.52
CA ALA A 10 -15.22 -17.88 -0.02
C ALA A 10 -14.01 -17.73 0.92
N PRO A 11 -13.28 -18.82 1.20
CA PRO A 11 -12.11 -18.75 2.05
C PRO A 11 -11.10 -17.77 1.45
N ILE A 12 -10.61 -16.83 2.27
CA ILE A 12 -9.58 -15.88 1.86
C ILE A 12 -8.31 -16.66 1.54
N GLY A 13 -7.77 -16.44 0.34
CA GLY A 13 -6.59 -17.12 -0.15
C GLY A 13 -5.38 -16.91 0.76
N ARG A 14 -4.38 -17.79 0.63
CA ARG A 14 -3.09 -17.60 1.31
C ARG A 14 -2.34 -16.42 0.71
N ILE A 15 -1.55 -15.73 1.53
CA ILE A 15 -0.58 -14.72 1.07
C ILE A 15 0.35 -15.39 0.06
N ARG A 16 0.43 -14.85 -1.14
CA ARG A 16 1.36 -15.32 -2.16
C ARG A 16 2.76 -14.81 -1.85
N LEU A 17 3.78 -15.49 -2.31
CA LEU A 17 5.14 -14.96 -2.29
C LEU A 17 5.24 -13.81 -3.29
N SER A 18 5.96 -12.75 -2.92
CA SER A 18 6.33 -11.68 -3.86
C SER A 18 7.19 -12.25 -4.99
N ASP A 19 7.00 -11.74 -6.20
CA ASP A 19 7.71 -12.24 -7.38
C ASP A 19 9.14 -11.72 -7.44
N GLN A 20 10.09 -12.57 -7.06
CA GLN A 20 11.51 -12.26 -7.09
C GLN A 20 12.03 -11.99 -8.52
N SER A 21 11.44 -12.58 -9.53
CA SER A 21 11.80 -12.34 -10.93
C SER A 21 11.48 -10.92 -11.34
N SER A 22 10.25 -10.45 -11.08
CA SER A 22 9.86 -9.06 -11.34
C SER A 22 10.66 -8.06 -10.51
N MET A 23 10.98 -8.39 -9.25
CA MET A 23 11.83 -7.55 -8.41
C MET A 23 13.23 -7.40 -8.99
N SER A 24 13.86 -8.50 -9.42
CA SER A 24 15.20 -8.50 -10.02
C SER A 24 15.22 -7.74 -11.35
N ALA A 25 14.21 -7.92 -12.18
CA ALA A 25 14.09 -7.21 -13.46
C ALA A 25 13.88 -5.70 -13.24
N CYS A 26 13.06 -5.30 -12.29
CA CYS A 26 12.88 -3.91 -11.91
C CYS A 26 14.19 -3.29 -11.39
N GLN A 27 14.90 -3.99 -10.49
CA GLN A 27 16.19 -3.54 -9.97
C GLN A 27 17.21 -3.37 -11.10
N TYR A 28 17.31 -4.36 -12.00
CA TYR A 28 18.20 -4.28 -13.16
C TYR A 28 17.90 -3.04 -14.01
N ARG A 29 16.63 -2.74 -14.28
CA ARG A 29 16.25 -1.51 -14.99
C ARG A 29 16.70 -0.27 -14.23
N LEU A 30 16.44 -0.18 -12.92
CA LEU A 30 16.82 0.95 -12.08
C LEU A 30 18.31 1.21 -12.06
N ASP A 31 19.13 0.15 -12.05
CA ASP A 31 20.59 0.23 -12.07
C ASP A 31 21.12 0.72 -13.43
N ASN A 32 20.36 0.50 -14.50
CA ASN A 32 20.70 0.94 -15.86
C ASN A 32 20.10 2.30 -16.25
N LEU A 33 19.32 2.96 -15.37
CA LEU A 33 18.84 4.31 -15.62
C LEU A 33 20.01 5.31 -15.72
N ALA A 34 19.85 6.34 -16.56
CA ALA A 34 20.85 7.38 -16.76
C ALA A 34 21.01 8.28 -15.51
N LYS A 35 21.48 7.69 -14.43
CA LYS A 35 21.72 8.30 -13.12
C LYS A 35 22.80 7.52 -12.36
N PRO A 36 23.42 8.07 -11.31
CA PRO A 36 24.28 7.27 -10.43
C PRO A 36 23.52 6.11 -9.80
N ILE A 37 24.16 4.96 -9.69
CA ILE A 37 23.57 3.74 -9.09
C ILE A 37 23.12 4.07 -7.65
N HIS A 38 21.92 3.61 -7.29
CA HIS A 38 21.28 3.80 -5.98
C HIS A 38 21.10 5.26 -5.53
N SER A 39 21.24 6.24 -6.44
CA SER A 39 21.13 7.67 -6.09
C SER A 39 19.76 8.12 -5.60
N LEU A 40 18.70 7.36 -5.88
CA LEU A 40 17.34 7.65 -5.44
C LEU A 40 16.92 6.87 -4.19
N GLY A 41 17.81 6.01 -3.68
CA GLY A 41 17.66 5.37 -2.36
C GLY A 41 16.32 4.68 -2.15
N TYR A 42 15.49 5.23 -1.27
CA TYR A 42 14.23 4.58 -0.88
C TYR A 42 13.20 4.53 -2.00
N LEU A 43 13.19 5.48 -2.94
CA LEU A 43 12.28 5.44 -4.11
C LEU A 43 12.53 4.20 -4.98
N GLU A 44 13.78 3.78 -5.14
CA GLU A 44 14.10 2.56 -5.88
C GLU A 44 13.58 1.32 -5.18
N ARG A 45 13.71 1.26 -3.85
CA ARG A 45 13.17 0.16 -3.04
C ARG A 45 11.65 0.05 -3.14
N ILE A 46 10.94 1.17 -3.13
CA ILE A 46 9.48 1.21 -3.31
C ILE A 46 9.11 0.60 -4.67
N ALA A 47 9.78 1.00 -5.73
CA ALA A 47 9.52 0.50 -7.07
C ALA A 47 9.74 -1.02 -7.17
N VAL A 48 10.83 -1.52 -6.62
CA VAL A 48 11.15 -2.96 -6.59
C VAL A 48 10.14 -3.74 -5.76
N GLN A 49 9.75 -3.23 -4.59
CA GLN A 49 8.74 -3.87 -3.75
C GLN A 49 7.39 -3.96 -4.48
N LEU A 50 6.98 -2.88 -5.12
CA LEU A 50 5.74 -2.83 -5.90
C LEU A 50 5.79 -3.79 -7.10
N ALA A 51 6.93 -3.88 -7.79
CA ALA A 51 7.15 -4.83 -8.87
C ALA A 51 6.93 -6.28 -8.40
N GLY A 52 7.45 -6.63 -7.23
CA GLY A 52 7.27 -7.95 -6.63
C GLY A 52 5.83 -8.26 -6.24
N VAL A 53 5.13 -7.29 -5.67
CA VAL A 53 3.72 -7.44 -5.27
C VAL A 53 2.79 -7.53 -6.48
N MET A 54 3.05 -6.74 -7.52
CA MET A 54 2.23 -6.70 -8.73
C MET A 54 2.64 -7.76 -9.79
N HIS A 55 3.68 -8.54 -9.54
CA HIS A 55 4.22 -9.49 -10.52
C HIS A 55 4.51 -8.81 -11.89
N CYS A 56 5.10 -7.63 -11.86
CA CYS A 56 5.33 -6.80 -13.03
C CYS A 56 6.63 -6.01 -12.90
N GLU A 57 7.54 -6.19 -13.85
CA GLU A 57 8.84 -5.48 -13.87
C GLU A 57 8.70 -3.95 -13.85
N ARG A 58 7.69 -3.43 -14.53
CA ARG A 58 7.39 -2.00 -14.65
C ARG A 58 5.94 -1.74 -14.22
N PRO A 59 5.66 -1.60 -12.92
CA PRO A 59 4.32 -1.30 -12.45
C PRO A 59 3.78 -0.02 -13.13
N PRO A 60 2.53 -0.02 -13.62
CA PRO A 60 2.01 1.06 -14.44
C PRO A 60 1.80 2.36 -13.63
N LEU A 61 1.92 3.51 -14.30
CA LEU A 61 1.76 4.84 -13.68
C LEU A 61 0.35 5.06 -13.11
N ASP A 62 -0.66 4.45 -13.72
CA ASP A 62 -2.07 4.55 -13.33
C ASP A 62 -2.48 3.53 -12.28
N THR A 63 -1.50 2.95 -11.57
CA THR A 63 -1.75 2.00 -10.47
C THR A 63 -2.76 2.58 -9.47
N GLN A 64 -3.88 1.87 -9.33
CA GLN A 64 -5.02 2.31 -8.54
C GLN A 64 -4.75 2.14 -7.05
N ALA A 65 -5.25 3.10 -6.27
CA ALA A 65 -5.19 3.07 -4.81
C ALA A 65 -6.60 3.21 -4.21
N ALA A 66 -6.80 2.63 -3.02
CA ALA A 66 -7.99 2.85 -2.20
C ALA A 66 -7.59 3.10 -0.74
N LEU A 67 -8.46 3.76 0.00
CA LEU A 67 -8.36 3.90 1.46
C LEU A 67 -9.43 3.02 2.12
N LEU A 68 -9.01 2.09 2.96
CA LEU A 68 -9.88 1.39 3.90
C LEU A 68 -9.69 2.00 5.29
N LEU A 69 -10.71 2.68 5.77
CA LEU A 69 -10.76 3.27 7.10
C LEU A 69 -11.57 2.37 8.04
N ILE A 70 -10.93 1.86 9.08
CA ILE A 70 -11.57 1.04 10.12
C ILE A 70 -11.85 1.92 11.34
N THR A 71 -13.08 1.89 11.85
CA THR A 71 -13.51 2.71 12.98
C THR A 71 -14.62 2.02 13.75
N GLU A 72 -14.70 2.29 15.05
CA GLU A 72 -15.83 1.89 15.90
C GLU A 72 -16.98 2.90 15.86
N LYS A 73 -16.75 4.07 15.28
CA LYS A 73 -17.74 5.14 15.20
C LYS A 73 -18.68 4.92 14.02
N LYS A 74 -19.97 5.03 14.28
CA LYS A 74 -21.00 4.96 13.25
C LYS A 74 -20.88 6.11 12.24
N ASP A 75 -20.56 7.29 12.74
CA ASP A 75 -20.41 8.51 11.94
C ASP A 75 -19.06 9.16 12.23
N LEU A 76 -18.35 9.57 11.17
CA LEU A 76 -17.13 10.36 11.30
C LEU A 76 -17.47 11.84 11.57
N PRO A 77 -16.61 12.57 12.32
CA PRO A 77 -16.73 14.01 12.42
C PRO A 77 -16.78 14.69 11.04
N ILE A 78 -17.61 15.72 10.93
CA ILE A 78 -17.86 16.39 9.66
C ILE A 78 -16.61 17.07 9.09
N ASP A 79 -15.75 17.58 9.95
CA ASP A 79 -14.45 18.18 9.59
C ASP A 79 -13.48 17.12 9.08
N LEU A 80 -13.37 15.97 9.74
CA LEU A 80 -12.57 14.84 9.27
C LEU A 80 -13.06 14.35 7.91
N THR A 81 -14.37 14.20 7.74
CA THR A 81 -14.96 13.81 6.45
C THR A 81 -14.61 14.80 5.34
N ARG A 82 -14.68 16.10 5.62
CA ARG A 82 -14.30 17.14 4.65
C ARG A 82 -12.81 17.09 4.28
N ILE A 83 -11.94 16.87 5.27
CA ILE A 83 -10.49 16.73 5.04
C ILE A 83 -10.21 15.51 4.18
N LEU A 84 -10.80 14.36 4.52
CA LEU A 84 -10.63 13.13 3.74
C LEU A 84 -11.10 13.32 2.30
N ASN A 85 -12.28 13.89 2.08
CA ASN A 85 -12.79 14.17 0.74
C ASN A 85 -11.84 15.09 -0.05
N ALA A 86 -11.40 16.19 0.55
CA ALA A 86 -10.48 17.11 -0.12
C ALA A 86 -9.15 16.43 -0.53
N LEU A 87 -8.63 15.52 0.30
CA LEU A 87 -7.38 14.81 0.03
C LEU A 87 -7.56 13.65 -0.97
N THR A 88 -8.73 13.02 -0.99
CA THR A 88 -8.98 11.84 -1.82
C THR A 88 -9.54 12.20 -3.19
N ASP A 89 -10.42 13.19 -3.30
CA ASP A 89 -11.02 13.60 -4.57
C ASP A 89 -9.97 14.05 -5.61
N ALA A 90 -9.04 14.89 -5.18
CA ALA A 90 -7.94 15.36 -6.05
C ALA A 90 -7.05 14.21 -6.56
N ARG A 91 -7.01 13.09 -5.85
CA ARG A 91 -6.19 11.90 -6.16
C ARG A 91 -6.98 10.76 -6.76
N ARG A 92 -8.30 10.88 -6.84
CA ARG A 92 -9.23 9.83 -7.28
C ARG A 92 -9.07 8.54 -6.47
N ILE A 93 -8.94 8.66 -5.14
CA ILE A 93 -8.80 7.52 -4.23
C ILE A 93 -10.15 7.27 -3.58
N PRO A 94 -10.84 6.15 -3.85
CA PRO A 94 -12.07 5.81 -3.17
C PRO A 94 -11.82 5.54 -1.68
N VAL A 95 -12.73 6.03 -0.84
CA VAL A 95 -12.71 5.82 0.61
C VAL A 95 -13.78 4.81 0.98
N HIS A 96 -13.36 3.74 1.64
CA HIS A 96 -14.25 2.71 2.17
C HIS A 96 -14.17 2.76 3.69
N ILE A 97 -15.30 3.02 4.33
CA ILE A 97 -15.39 3.07 5.80
C ILE A 97 -15.97 1.75 6.26
N LEU A 98 -15.26 1.06 7.13
CA LEU A 98 -15.71 -0.15 7.76
C LEU A 98 -15.97 0.11 9.25
N THR A 99 -17.25 0.06 9.63
CA THR A 99 -17.68 0.15 11.02
C THR A 99 -17.98 -1.26 11.51
N SER A 100 -16.94 -1.98 11.89
CA SER A 100 -17.06 -3.35 12.38
C SER A 100 -15.98 -3.68 13.39
N HIS A 101 -16.35 -4.40 14.43
CA HIS A 101 -15.42 -5.03 15.37
C HIS A 101 -15.05 -6.45 14.90
N ASP A 102 -15.68 -6.94 13.82
CA ASP A 102 -15.50 -8.29 13.35
C ASP A 102 -14.22 -8.42 12.52
N ARG A 103 -13.38 -9.33 12.95
CA ARG A 103 -12.16 -9.75 12.28
C ARG A 103 -12.40 -10.24 10.86
N GLU A 104 -13.46 -11.03 10.64
CA GLU A 104 -13.76 -11.64 9.35
C GLU A 104 -14.22 -10.58 8.35
N ASP A 105 -15.03 -9.62 8.78
CA ASP A 105 -15.47 -8.50 7.95
C ASP A 105 -14.29 -7.63 7.51
N ALA A 106 -13.38 -7.31 8.43
CA ALA A 106 -12.20 -6.50 8.12
C ALA A 106 -11.26 -7.21 7.14
N CYS A 107 -11.02 -8.50 7.35
CA CYS A 107 -10.22 -9.32 6.46
C CYS A 107 -10.85 -9.39 5.06
N ALA A 108 -12.15 -9.67 4.98
CA ALA A 108 -12.87 -9.77 3.70
C ALA A 108 -12.91 -8.43 2.95
N ALA A 109 -13.21 -7.33 3.63
CA ALA A 109 -13.23 -6.00 3.02
C ALA A 109 -11.86 -5.64 2.42
N ALA A 110 -10.79 -5.82 3.19
CA ALA A 110 -9.43 -5.57 2.71
C ALA A 110 -9.04 -6.48 1.54
N TYR A 111 -9.38 -7.76 1.60
CA TYR A 111 -9.14 -8.71 0.52
C TYR A 111 -9.84 -8.30 -0.79
N HIS A 112 -11.12 -7.93 -0.72
CA HIS A 112 -11.88 -7.53 -1.91
C HIS A 112 -11.36 -6.24 -2.52
N LEU A 113 -11.00 -5.25 -1.71
CA LEU A 113 -10.39 -4.01 -2.19
C LEU A 113 -9.03 -4.27 -2.84
N ALA A 114 -8.22 -5.11 -2.24
CA ALA A 114 -6.90 -5.48 -2.73
C ALA A 114 -6.93 -6.16 -4.11
N ARG A 115 -8.01 -6.88 -4.42
CA ARG A 115 -8.18 -7.52 -5.74
C ARG A 115 -8.31 -6.53 -6.90
N THR A 116 -8.69 -5.31 -6.63
CA THR A 116 -8.92 -4.27 -7.64
C THR A 116 -8.02 -3.04 -7.48
N HIS A 117 -7.38 -2.89 -6.32
CA HIS A 117 -6.50 -1.78 -6.01
C HIS A 117 -5.13 -2.30 -5.55
N PRO A 118 -4.12 -2.28 -6.42
CA PRO A 118 -2.77 -2.74 -6.05
C PRO A 118 -2.12 -1.96 -4.92
N LEU A 119 -2.63 -0.76 -4.60
CA LEU A 119 -2.21 0.06 -3.46
C LEU A 119 -3.39 0.19 -2.49
N LEU A 120 -3.22 -0.22 -1.25
CA LEU A 120 -4.25 -0.08 -0.22
C LEU A 120 -3.71 0.72 0.97
N ILE A 121 -4.30 1.87 1.22
CA ILE A 121 -4.06 2.63 2.43
C ILE A 121 -4.95 2.04 3.52
N LEU A 122 -4.38 1.71 4.65
CA LEU A 122 -5.11 1.25 5.81
C LEU A 122 -5.09 2.32 6.89
N GLY A 123 -6.26 2.86 7.21
CA GLY A 123 -6.44 3.88 8.24
C GLY A 123 -7.24 3.38 9.42
N ALA A 124 -7.02 3.98 10.58
CA ALA A 124 -7.81 3.77 11.78
C ALA A 124 -8.26 5.12 12.36
N TYR A 125 -9.49 5.15 12.87
CA TYR A 125 -10.03 6.30 13.58
C TYR A 125 -10.82 5.84 14.77
N GLU A 126 -10.41 6.26 15.97
CA GLU A 126 -11.02 5.86 17.25
C GLU A 126 -11.36 4.34 17.28
N GLN A 127 -10.36 3.54 16.92
CA GLN A 127 -10.42 2.07 16.88
C GLN A 127 -9.62 1.52 18.07
N GLU A 128 -10.29 1.04 19.12
CA GLU A 128 -9.60 0.50 20.31
C GLU A 128 -9.13 -0.94 20.07
N ASP A 129 -9.99 -1.77 19.47
CA ASP A 129 -9.64 -3.15 19.14
C ASP A 129 -8.69 -3.19 17.94
N ARG A 130 -7.51 -3.79 18.14
CA ARG A 130 -6.48 -3.98 17.11
C ARG A 130 -6.78 -5.13 16.15
N THR A 131 -7.66 -6.03 16.55
CA THR A 131 -7.94 -7.28 15.81
C THR A 131 -8.43 -7.04 14.39
N PRO A 132 -9.37 -6.12 14.12
CA PRO A 132 -9.81 -5.83 12.75
C PRO A 132 -8.69 -5.29 11.86
N ILE A 133 -7.80 -4.45 12.40
CA ILE A 133 -6.67 -3.88 11.65
C ILE A 133 -5.67 -5.00 11.27
N THR A 134 -5.32 -5.86 12.23
CA THR A 134 -4.46 -7.03 11.97
C THR A 134 -5.07 -7.95 10.90
N ALA A 135 -6.37 -8.20 10.99
CA ALA A 135 -7.07 -9.02 10.00
C ALA A 135 -7.11 -8.37 8.60
N ALA A 136 -7.27 -7.04 8.54
CA ALA A 136 -7.24 -6.30 7.28
C ALA A 136 -5.85 -6.37 6.61
N LEU A 137 -4.76 -6.30 7.38
CA LEU A 137 -3.40 -6.50 6.85
C LEU A 137 -3.26 -7.86 6.15
N HIS A 138 -3.72 -8.93 6.80
CA HIS A 138 -3.70 -10.27 6.19
C HIS A 138 -4.60 -10.37 4.96
N GLY A 139 -5.80 -9.81 5.01
CA GLY A 139 -6.73 -9.78 3.88
C GLY A 139 -6.15 -9.04 2.67
N ALA A 140 -5.59 -7.87 2.90
CA ALA A 140 -4.99 -7.04 1.84
C ALA A 140 -3.79 -7.73 1.19
N ALA A 141 -2.89 -8.32 1.97
CA ALA A 141 -1.75 -9.06 1.45
C ALA A 141 -2.20 -10.30 0.65
N ALA A 142 -3.19 -11.04 1.15
CA ALA A 142 -3.77 -12.18 0.43
C ALA A 142 -4.45 -11.77 -0.88
N GLY A 143 -5.02 -10.56 -0.93
CA GLY A 143 -5.59 -9.95 -2.14
C GLY A 143 -4.54 -9.43 -3.13
N GLY A 144 -3.29 -9.24 -2.70
CA GLY A 144 -2.17 -8.85 -3.56
C GLY A 144 -1.93 -7.34 -3.64
N SER A 145 -2.27 -6.56 -2.60
CA SER A 145 -1.95 -5.13 -2.54
C SER A 145 -0.66 -4.87 -1.77
N LEU A 146 0.05 -3.83 -2.19
CA LEU A 146 0.99 -3.14 -1.34
C LEU A 146 0.20 -2.26 -0.35
N ILE A 147 0.44 -2.46 0.94
CA ILE A 147 -0.31 -1.86 2.03
C ILE A 147 0.49 -0.69 2.59
N LEU A 148 -0.13 0.48 2.68
CA LEU A 148 0.43 1.66 3.34
C LEU A 148 -0.32 1.88 4.66
N PRO A 149 0.28 1.54 5.82
CA PRO A 149 -0.24 1.99 7.10
C PRO A 149 -0.37 3.52 7.08
N GLY A 150 -1.57 4.02 7.26
CA GLY A 150 -1.91 5.41 6.96
C GLY A 150 -1.93 6.35 8.16
N ASP A 151 -1.63 5.85 9.36
CA ASP A 151 -1.54 6.59 10.62
C ASP A 151 -0.65 5.84 11.62
N ALA A 152 -0.33 6.50 12.74
CA ALA A 152 0.55 5.93 13.76
C ALA A 152 0.01 4.63 14.37
N GLN A 153 -1.31 4.51 14.50
CA GLN A 153 -1.93 3.30 15.06
C GLN A 153 -1.79 2.11 14.11
N THR A 154 -2.11 2.29 12.85
CA THR A 154 -2.00 1.23 11.85
C THR A 154 -0.55 0.84 11.60
N ASP A 155 0.38 1.78 11.66
CA ASP A 155 1.82 1.54 11.51
C ASP A 155 2.38 0.70 12.68
N ASP A 156 2.04 1.04 13.93
CA ASP A 156 2.43 0.26 15.12
C ASP A 156 1.89 -1.18 15.06
N ILE A 157 0.63 -1.34 14.63
CA ILE A 157 0.02 -2.66 14.47
C ILE A 157 0.68 -3.44 13.34
N ALA A 158 1.02 -2.79 12.22
CA ALA A 158 1.72 -3.41 11.12
C ALA A 158 3.08 -3.96 11.54
N HIS A 159 3.91 -3.15 12.20
CA HIS A 159 5.20 -3.60 12.74
C HIS A 159 5.09 -4.83 13.66
N LYS A 160 4.12 -4.81 14.59
CA LYS A 160 3.88 -5.94 15.49
C LYS A 160 3.39 -7.18 14.76
N THR A 161 2.58 -6.99 13.72
CA THR A 161 2.03 -8.09 12.93
C THR A 161 3.12 -8.75 12.08
N GLU A 162 4.03 -7.98 11.49
CA GLU A 162 5.17 -8.50 10.71
C GLU A 162 6.09 -9.40 11.54
N VAL A 163 6.34 -9.05 12.80
CA VAL A 163 7.14 -9.89 13.71
C VAL A 163 6.55 -11.29 13.85
N ASN A 164 5.23 -11.40 13.91
CA ASN A 164 4.52 -12.67 14.07
C ASN A 164 4.19 -13.35 12.74
N SER A 165 4.20 -12.60 11.66
CA SER A 165 3.83 -13.05 10.30
C SER A 165 4.79 -12.45 9.25
N PRO A 166 6.05 -12.93 9.15
CA PRO A 166 7.04 -12.37 8.23
C PRO A 166 6.64 -12.40 6.75
N ALA A 167 5.67 -13.25 6.38
CA ALA A 167 5.11 -13.28 5.03
C ALA A 167 4.42 -11.98 4.62
N LEU A 168 4.05 -11.11 5.56
CA LEU A 168 3.46 -9.80 5.32
C LEU A 168 4.50 -8.74 4.92
N THR A 169 5.75 -8.87 5.34
CA THR A 169 6.79 -7.86 5.13
C THR A 169 6.93 -7.37 3.68
N PRO A 170 6.89 -8.23 2.65
CA PRO A 170 6.93 -7.75 1.27
C PRO A 170 5.72 -6.89 0.85
N TYR A 171 4.60 -7.00 1.58
CA TYR A 171 3.34 -6.33 1.28
C TYR A 171 3.13 -5.04 2.07
N ILE A 172 3.96 -4.71 3.05
CA ILE A 172 3.81 -3.53 3.88
C ILE A 172 4.87 -2.50 3.53
N LEU A 173 4.44 -1.28 3.26
CA LEU A 173 5.29 -0.13 3.03
C LEU A 173 5.08 0.89 4.14
N HIS A 174 6.01 0.94 5.09
CA HIS A 174 5.95 1.89 6.20
C HIS A 174 6.22 3.31 5.72
N VAL A 175 5.21 4.16 5.83
CA VAL A 175 5.26 5.58 5.46
C VAL A 175 5.83 6.41 6.61
N LEU A 176 5.47 6.06 7.85
CA LEU A 176 5.86 6.74 9.08
C LEU A 176 6.89 5.89 9.87
N PRO A 177 7.93 6.49 10.41
CA PRO A 177 8.50 7.80 10.13
C PRO A 177 9.43 7.82 8.92
N ASN A 178 9.55 6.71 8.19
CA ASN A 178 10.59 6.48 7.19
C ASN A 178 10.54 7.46 5.99
N MET A 179 9.33 7.87 5.60
CA MET A 179 9.12 8.74 4.44
C MET A 179 8.56 10.11 4.80
N LEU A 180 7.82 10.21 5.90
CA LEU A 180 7.15 11.42 6.33
C LEU A 180 7.43 11.71 7.79
N THR A 181 7.97 12.90 8.05
CA THR A 181 8.01 13.49 9.38
C THR A 181 7.23 14.80 9.30
N ILE A 182 5.98 14.76 9.73
CA ILE A 182 5.08 15.92 9.70
C ILE A 182 4.72 16.26 11.15
N ASP A 183 4.82 17.56 11.49
CA ASP A 183 4.49 18.10 12.81
C ASP A 183 2.96 18.24 12.99
N THR A 184 2.23 17.16 12.71
CA THR A 184 0.78 17.08 12.90
C THR A 184 0.38 15.67 13.30
N GLU A 185 -0.68 15.57 14.09
CA GLU A 185 -1.32 14.28 14.35
C GLU A 185 -2.05 13.82 13.08
N LEU A 186 -1.48 12.84 12.40
CA LEU A 186 -2.08 12.24 11.21
C LEU A 186 -2.87 11.00 11.64
N THR A 187 -4.18 11.07 11.54
CA THR A 187 -5.11 9.98 11.84
C THR A 187 -5.88 9.54 10.60
N ALA A 188 -6.71 8.52 10.72
CA ALA A 188 -7.67 8.10 9.69
C ALA A 188 -7.05 7.83 8.32
N GLY A 189 -5.82 7.38 8.25
CA GLY A 189 -5.16 7.06 6.99
C GLY A 189 -4.52 8.25 6.26
N ILE A 190 -4.52 9.47 6.82
CA ILE A 190 -4.05 10.68 6.14
C ILE A 190 -2.56 10.59 5.76
N ALA A 191 -1.71 10.02 6.62
CA ALA A 191 -0.29 9.83 6.28
C ALA A 191 -0.12 8.94 5.03
N GLY A 192 -0.93 7.89 4.89
CA GLY A 192 -0.93 7.04 3.72
C GLY A 192 -1.34 7.77 2.44
N LEU A 193 -2.29 8.72 2.52
CA LEU A 193 -2.66 9.56 1.39
C LEU A 193 -1.51 10.43 0.91
N PHE A 194 -0.67 10.94 1.81
CA PHE A 194 0.57 11.61 1.44
C PHE A 194 1.61 10.62 0.89
N GLY A 195 1.71 9.44 1.49
CA GLY A 195 2.60 8.36 1.04
C GLY A 195 2.37 7.92 -0.40
N ILE A 196 1.12 7.95 -0.88
CA ILE A 196 0.79 7.65 -2.28
C ILE A 196 1.54 8.56 -3.26
N ASN A 197 1.79 9.82 -2.92
CA ASN A 197 2.56 10.71 -3.80
C ASN A 197 4.01 10.23 -3.95
N ILE A 198 4.59 9.67 -2.89
CA ILE A 198 5.95 9.11 -2.91
C ILE A 198 5.98 7.83 -3.75
N VAL A 199 4.97 6.97 -3.60
CA VAL A 199 4.83 5.77 -4.44
C VAL A 199 4.69 6.14 -5.92
N ARG A 200 3.88 7.15 -6.24
CA ARG A 200 3.75 7.67 -7.62
C ARG A 200 5.07 8.22 -8.16
N ALA A 201 5.84 8.93 -7.34
CA ALA A 201 7.17 9.38 -7.73
C ALA A 201 8.10 8.19 -8.08
N ALA A 202 8.06 7.11 -7.30
CA ALA A 202 8.81 5.90 -7.58
C ALA A 202 8.38 5.25 -8.91
N LEU A 203 7.08 5.23 -9.21
CA LEU A 203 6.55 4.74 -10.50
C LEU A 203 7.04 5.59 -11.67
N HIS A 204 7.09 6.92 -11.53
CA HIS A 204 7.64 7.82 -12.55
C HIS A 204 9.12 7.57 -12.79
N VAL A 205 9.90 7.32 -11.74
CA VAL A 205 11.31 6.94 -11.89
C VAL A 205 11.48 5.73 -12.78
N VAL A 206 10.73 4.66 -12.53
CA VAL A 206 10.84 3.41 -13.31
C VAL A 206 10.35 3.57 -14.74
N ASN A 207 9.28 4.36 -14.95
CA ASN A 207 8.60 4.42 -16.24
C ASN A 207 9.11 5.53 -17.14
N ASP A 208 9.43 6.70 -16.61
CA ASP A 208 9.73 7.89 -17.42
C ASP A 208 11.22 8.14 -17.58
N MET A 209 12.06 7.70 -16.62
CA MET A 209 13.50 7.83 -16.78
C MET A 209 14.04 6.87 -17.83
N LYS A 210 14.92 7.39 -18.68
CA LYS A 210 15.59 6.61 -19.71
C LYS A 210 16.81 5.87 -19.16
N THR A 211 17.10 4.70 -19.69
CA THR A 211 18.35 3.99 -19.46
C THR A 211 19.49 4.65 -20.24
N PHE A 212 20.74 4.35 -19.87
CA PHE A 212 21.90 4.80 -20.64
C PHE A 212 21.80 4.37 -22.11
N THR A 213 21.35 3.16 -22.38
CA THR A 213 21.16 2.66 -23.74
C THR A 213 20.10 3.46 -24.50
N GLU A 214 18.98 3.79 -23.86
CA GLU A 214 17.89 4.58 -24.44
C GLU A 214 18.28 6.05 -24.69
N THR A 215 19.29 6.57 -23.97
CA THR A 215 19.81 7.94 -24.15
C THR A 215 20.90 8.01 -25.22
N GLY A 216 21.43 6.88 -25.66
CA GLY A 216 22.60 6.83 -26.59
C GLY A 216 23.93 7.27 -25.95
N VAL A 217 23.97 7.42 -24.61
CA VAL A 217 25.19 7.74 -23.87
C VAL A 217 25.96 6.45 -23.65
N ALA A 218 27.22 6.39 -24.18
CA ALA A 218 28.11 5.28 -23.87
C ALA A 218 28.47 5.30 -22.39
N VAL A 219 28.24 4.19 -21.69
CA VAL A 219 28.74 4.00 -20.32
C VAL A 219 30.25 3.87 -20.42
N ALA A 220 31.01 4.82 -19.85
CA ALA A 220 32.45 4.65 -19.68
C ALA A 220 32.65 3.47 -18.71
N ILE A 221 33.13 2.35 -19.25
CA ILE A 221 33.53 1.23 -18.40
C ILE A 221 34.93 1.63 -17.90
N ASP A 222 34.98 2.18 -16.69
CA ASP A 222 36.24 2.34 -15.99
C ASP A 222 36.78 0.94 -15.69
N GLY A 223 37.88 0.61 -16.36
CA GLY A 223 38.61 -0.63 -16.21
C GLY A 223 39.44 -0.67 -14.92
#